data_b93bd0d823dfc716b2539e417928a670
#
_entry.id   b93bd0d823dfc716b2539e417928a670
#
_cell.length_a   1.000
_cell.length_b   1.000
_cell.length_c   1.000
_cell.angle_alpha   90.00
_cell.angle_beta   90.00
_cell.angle_gamma   90.00
#
_symmetry.space_group_name_H-M   'P 1'
#
loop_
_entity.id
_entity.type
_entity.pdbx_description
1 polymer ?
#
loop_
_entity_poly.entity_id
_entity_poly.type
_entity_poly.pdbx_seq_one_letter_code
_entity_poly.pdbx_strand_id
1 'polypeptide(L)'
;MNTIEKAIYNRTELLVGDDVMTALAKTRVIIFGVGGVGSWCAEGLVRSGITHLTVVDSDRICITNVNRQLMATTRTVGQVKVEALKDRLLEINPKAEITAIQQIYSAETAGQFNLDEYDYVVDAVDSLKDKVQLILNATASSAKFYCSLGAALKVNPLKVQVAEFWKVRGCPLGAALRKKMKRAGTYPSKKFLCVFDDEVLPNRGHCQSCGTEKCLCPKSQDGPGDPSLLNHEWCSSKAQINGTTAHVTAIFGMTLSGLIINDIFTSTIGNK
;
A
#
# COMPACT_ATOMS: atom_id res chain seq x y z
N MET A 1 -7.27 25.23 -4.20
CA MET A 1 -8.48 24.43 -3.84
C MET A 1 -9.75 25.21 -4.15
N ASN A 2 -10.77 24.55 -4.69
CA ASN A 2 -12.08 25.13 -4.91
C ASN A 2 -12.90 25.19 -3.59
N THR A 3 -14.13 25.76 -3.63
CA THR A 3 -14.97 25.95 -2.44
C THR A 3 -15.31 24.62 -1.74
N ILE A 4 -15.53 23.53 -2.49
CA ILE A 4 -15.87 22.21 -1.93
C ILE A 4 -14.64 21.60 -1.25
N GLU A 5 -13.48 21.63 -1.89
CA GLU A 5 -12.24 21.14 -1.31
C GLU A 5 -11.86 21.89 -0.03
N LYS A 6 -12.02 23.22 -0.02
CA LYS A 6 -11.84 24.04 1.21
C LYS A 6 -12.76 23.59 2.33
N ALA A 7 -14.01 23.26 2.03
CA ALA A 7 -14.94 22.75 3.03
C ALA A 7 -14.54 21.34 3.55
N ILE A 8 -14.13 20.45 2.65
CA ILE A 8 -13.68 19.09 3.02
C ILE A 8 -12.48 19.16 3.96
N TYR A 9 -11.49 19.98 3.64
CA TYR A 9 -10.20 20.03 4.34
C TYR A 9 -10.08 21.11 5.40
N ASN A 10 -11.17 21.82 5.74
CA ASN A 10 -11.14 22.95 6.67
C ASN A 10 -10.46 22.63 8.01
N ARG A 11 -10.74 21.47 8.60
CA ARG A 11 -10.11 21.07 9.87
C ARG A 11 -8.62 20.73 9.72
N THR A 12 -8.23 20.21 8.59
CA THR A 12 -6.81 19.95 8.29
C THR A 12 -6.08 21.28 8.11
N GLU A 13 -6.66 22.21 7.32
CA GLU A 13 -6.13 23.55 7.08
C GLU A 13 -5.96 24.35 8.38
N LEU A 14 -6.94 24.28 9.29
CA LEU A 14 -6.82 24.91 10.62
C LEU A 14 -5.63 24.40 11.43
N LEU A 15 -5.23 23.14 11.25
CA LEU A 15 -4.11 22.55 11.96
C LEU A 15 -2.77 22.83 11.29
N VAL A 16 -2.69 22.69 9.96
CA VAL A 16 -1.41 22.69 9.24
C VAL A 16 -1.12 24.00 8.49
N GLY A 17 -2.13 24.83 8.22
CA GLY A 17 -2.04 26.08 7.48
C GLY A 17 -2.21 25.94 5.96
N ASP A 18 -2.49 27.03 5.28
CA ASP A 18 -2.79 27.08 3.83
C ASP A 18 -1.57 26.72 2.97
N ASP A 19 -0.37 27.06 3.39
CA ASP A 19 0.89 26.74 2.70
C ASP A 19 1.13 25.22 2.66
N VAL A 20 0.89 24.51 3.77
CA VAL A 20 1.01 23.05 3.83
C VAL A 20 -0.11 22.40 3.02
N MET A 21 -1.35 22.92 3.08
CA MET A 21 -2.45 22.43 2.25
C MET A 21 -2.15 22.58 0.75
N THR A 22 -1.51 23.70 0.37
CA THR A 22 -1.07 23.92 -1.01
C THR A 22 0.02 22.93 -1.42
N ALA A 23 0.96 22.62 -0.53
CA ALA A 23 1.99 21.61 -0.77
C ALA A 23 1.38 20.21 -0.90
N LEU A 24 0.47 19.82 0.01
CA LEU A 24 -0.24 18.54 -0.05
C LEU A 24 -1.00 18.37 -1.39
N ALA A 25 -1.72 19.38 -1.83
CA ALA A 25 -2.50 19.35 -3.07
C ALA A 25 -1.62 19.19 -4.33
N LYS A 26 -0.38 19.63 -4.31
CA LYS A 26 0.57 19.51 -5.43
C LYS A 26 1.38 18.22 -5.41
N THR A 27 1.44 17.55 -4.28
CA THR A 27 2.26 16.36 -4.07
C THR A 27 1.73 15.17 -4.86
N ARG A 28 2.61 14.51 -5.59
CA ARG A 28 2.32 13.31 -6.40
C ARG A 28 2.80 12.06 -5.66
N VAL A 29 1.90 11.14 -5.39
CA VAL A 29 2.20 9.90 -4.68
C VAL A 29 1.85 8.69 -5.55
N ILE A 30 2.71 7.66 -5.54
CA ILE A 30 2.39 6.36 -6.11
C ILE A 30 2.45 5.29 -5.01
N ILE A 31 1.43 4.41 -4.98
CA ILE A 31 1.34 3.29 -4.03
C ILE A 31 1.32 1.98 -4.81
N PHE A 32 2.28 1.11 -4.53
CA PHE A 32 2.32 -0.25 -5.05
C PHE A 32 1.76 -1.23 -4.02
N GLY A 33 0.72 -1.97 -4.42
CA GLY A 33 -0.06 -2.85 -3.57
C GLY A 33 -1.16 -2.11 -2.82
N VAL A 34 -2.44 -2.33 -3.19
CA VAL A 34 -3.60 -1.74 -2.51
C VAL A 34 -4.38 -2.78 -1.71
N GLY A 35 -3.67 -3.69 -1.06
CA GLY A 35 -4.22 -4.64 -0.10
C GLY A 35 -4.63 -3.99 1.23
N GLY A 36 -4.48 -4.75 2.33
CA GLY A 36 -4.86 -4.32 3.68
C GLY A 36 -4.09 -3.11 4.21
N VAL A 37 -2.90 -2.81 3.69
CA VAL A 37 -2.10 -1.65 4.09
C VAL A 37 -2.25 -0.50 3.11
N GLY A 38 -1.99 -0.75 1.83
CA GLY A 38 -1.97 0.32 0.82
C GLY A 38 -3.31 1.01 0.62
N SER A 39 -4.44 0.29 0.75
CA SER A 39 -5.77 0.90 0.64
C SER A 39 -6.05 1.90 1.76
N TRP A 40 -5.66 1.61 3.00
CA TRP A 40 -5.77 2.55 4.12
C TRP A 40 -4.77 3.71 4.02
N CYS A 41 -3.58 3.48 3.46
CA CYS A 41 -2.65 4.55 3.16
C CYS A 41 -3.25 5.53 2.15
N ALA A 42 -3.81 5.03 1.05
CA ALA A 42 -4.48 5.84 0.02
C ALA A 42 -5.63 6.69 0.60
N GLU A 43 -6.51 6.07 1.42
CA GLU A 43 -7.59 6.78 2.11
C GLU A 43 -7.05 7.89 3.02
N GLY A 44 -6.02 7.60 3.83
CA GLY A 44 -5.39 8.58 4.71
C GLY A 44 -4.81 9.78 3.98
N LEU A 45 -4.16 9.54 2.82
CA LEU A 45 -3.60 10.59 1.98
C LEU A 45 -4.68 11.50 1.38
N VAL A 46 -5.71 10.91 0.74
CA VAL A 46 -6.78 11.69 0.12
C VAL A 46 -7.56 12.47 1.16
N ARG A 47 -7.86 11.89 2.34
CA ARG A 47 -8.52 12.61 3.46
C ARG A 47 -7.69 13.74 4.04
N SER A 48 -6.39 13.75 3.80
CA SER A 48 -5.48 14.80 4.29
C SER A 48 -5.17 15.88 3.25
N GLY A 49 -5.65 15.75 2.01
CA GLY A 49 -5.48 16.78 0.98
C GLY A 49 -4.55 16.42 -0.17
N ILE A 50 -4.02 15.19 -0.23
CA ILE A 50 -3.34 14.70 -1.44
C ILE A 50 -4.37 14.52 -2.54
N THR A 51 -4.15 15.17 -3.68
CA THR A 51 -5.07 15.13 -4.83
C THR A 51 -4.51 14.39 -6.04
N HIS A 52 -3.21 14.14 -6.11
CA HIS A 52 -2.56 13.40 -7.20
C HIS A 52 -2.02 12.06 -6.68
N LEU A 53 -2.79 10.99 -6.91
CA LEU A 53 -2.48 9.67 -6.40
C LEU A 53 -2.54 8.61 -7.50
N THR A 54 -1.48 7.84 -7.68
CA THR A 54 -1.46 6.64 -8.50
C THR A 54 -1.49 5.40 -7.61
N VAL A 55 -2.38 4.47 -7.91
CA VAL A 55 -2.51 3.19 -7.20
C VAL A 55 -2.30 2.03 -8.15
N VAL A 56 -1.42 1.09 -7.77
CA VAL A 56 -0.99 -0.03 -8.60
C VAL A 56 -1.23 -1.35 -7.88
N ASP A 57 -2.04 -2.23 -8.44
CA ASP A 57 -2.30 -3.60 -7.94
C ASP A 57 -2.92 -4.41 -9.08
N SER A 58 -2.53 -5.65 -9.25
CA SER A 58 -3.06 -6.50 -10.33
C SER A 58 -4.34 -7.24 -9.97
N ASP A 59 -4.63 -7.36 -8.69
CA ASP A 59 -5.64 -8.28 -8.17
C ASP A 59 -7.08 -7.79 -8.33
N ARG A 60 -7.99 -8.75 -8.26
CA ARG A 60 -9.41 -8.54 -8.01
C ARG A 60 -9.73 -8.75 -6.52
N ILE A 61 -10.84 -8.19 -6.08
CA ILE A 61 -11.32 -8.31 -4.69
C ILE A 61 -11.83 -9.73 -4.46
N CYS A 62 -11.22 -10.42 -3.50
CA CYS A 62 -11.66 -11.73 -3.01
C CYS A 62 -12.52 -11.56 -1.76
N ILE A 63 -13.45 -12.48 -1.52
CA ILE A 63 -14.29 -12.47 -0.31
C ILE A 63 -13.46 -12.43 0.99
N THR A 64 -12.30 -13.08 1.01
CA THR A 64 -11.39 -13.07 2.17
C THR A 64 -10.64 -11.76 2.35
N ASN A 65 -10.79 -10.79 1.46
CA ASN A 65 -10.22 -9.44 1.61
C ASN A 65 -11.13 -8.53 2.44
N VAL A 66 -12.42 -8.84 2.53
CA VAL A 66 -13.44 -8.01 3.20
C VAL A 66 -13.09 -7.72 4.66
N ASN A 67 -12.37 -8.63 5.31
CA ASN A 67 -11.99 -8.46 6.71
C ASN A 67 -10.96 -7.35 6.97
N ARG A 68 -10.25 -6.82 5.91
CA ARG A 68 -9.12 -5.90 6.14
C ARG A 68 -8.82 -4.89 5.03
N GLN A 69 -9.28 -5.09 3.80
CA GLN A 69 -9.04 -4.18 2.68
C GLN A 69 -10.18 -3.17 2.59
N LEU A 70 -9.85 -1.89 2.56
CA LEU A 70 -10.81 -0.79 2.67
C LEU A 70 -11.94 -0.85 1.64
N MET A 71 -11.60 -1.06 0.36
CA MET A 71 -12.55 -1.11 -0.75
C MET A 71 -13.29 -2.45 -0.85
N ALA A 72 -12.85 -3.46 -0.09
CA ALA A 72 -13.42 -4.79 -0.14
C ALA A 72 -14.68 -4.88 0.73
N THR A 73 -15.82 -5.04 0.10
CA THR A 73 -17.14 -5.29 0.72
C THR A 73 -17.81 -6.47 0.01
N THR A 74 -18.90 -6.98 0.54
CA THR A 74 -19.68 -8.03 -0.16
C THR A 74 -20.23 -7.57 -1.52
N ARG A 75 -20.32 -6.27 -1.76
CA ARG A 75 -20.79 -5.68 -3.04
C ARG A 75 -19.67 -5.53 -4.07
N THR A 76 -18.42 -5.45 -3.62
CA THR A 76 -17.26 -5.21 -4.51
C THR A 76 -16.45 -6.46 -4.80
N VAL A 77 -16.82 -7.64 -4.25
CA VAL A 77 -16.15 -8.91 -4.56
C VAL A 77 -16.20 -9.16 -6.08
N GLY A 78 -15.03 -9.50 -6.67
CA GLY A 78 -14.84 -9.69 -8.11
C GLY A 78 -14.43 -8.44 -8.89
N GLN A 79 -14.60 -7.25 -8.35
CA GLN A 79 -14.14 -6.01 -8.98
C GLN A 79 -12.60 -5.90 -8.92
N VAL A 80 -12.03 -5.17 -9.86
CA VAL A 80 -10.60 -4.82 -9.87
C VAL A 80 -10.30 -3.95 -8.65
N LYS A 81 -9.27 -4.31 -7.86
CA LYS A 81 -8.97 -3.61 -6.60
C LYS A 81 -8.71 -2.13 -6.77
N VAL A 82 -7.88 -1.77 -7.76
CA VAL A 82 -7.51 -0.37 -7.99
C VAL A 82 -8.68 0.49 -8.44
N GLU A 83 -9.60 -0.06 -9.24
CA GLU A 83 -10.80 0.64 -9.68
C GLU A 83 -11.79 0.85 -8.52
N ALA A 84 -12.09 -0.19 -7.76
CA ALA A 84 -12.95 -0.08 -6.59
C ALA A 84 -12.38 0.88 -5.52
N LEU A 85 -11.05 0.92 -5.37
CA LEU A 85 -10.41 1.89 -4.49
C LEU A 85 -10.51 3.31 -5.04
N LYS A 86 -10.28 3.51 -6.35
CA LYS A 86 -10.44 4.81 -7.02
C LYS A 86 -11.86 5.36 -6.80
N ASP A 87 -12.89 4.56 -7.05
CA ASP A 87 -14.28 4.96 -6.85
C ASP A 87 -14.50 5.42 -5.41
N ARG A 88 -14.00 4.65 -4.44
CA ARG A 88 -14.07 4.99 -3.02
C ARG A 88 -13.37 6.30 -2.69
N LEU A 89 -12.20 6.56 -3.26
CA LEU A 89 -11.43 7.78 -3.01
C LEU A 89 -12.11 9.02 -3.63
N LEU A 90 -12.74 8.86 -4.79
CA LEU A 90 -13.51 9.92 -5.44
C LEU A 90 -14.80 10.27 -4.70
N GLU A 91 -15.37 9.37 -3.88
CA GLU A 91 -16.45 9.71 -2.94
C GLU A 91 -15.99 10.66 -1.83
N ILE A 92 -14.68 10.65 -1.48
CA ILE A 92 -14.09 11.55 -0.47
C ILE A 92 -13.77 12.91 -1.09
N ASN A 93 -13.04 12.91 -2.20
CA ASN A 93 -12.74 14.12 -2.98
C ASN A 93 -13.01 13.87 -4.47
N PRO A 94 -14.18 14.31 -5.00
CA PRO A 94 -14.54 14.11 -6.41
C PRO A 94 -13.61 14.82 -7.41
N LYS A 95 -12.72 15.69 -6.95
CA LYS A 95 -11.77 16.46 -7.78
C LYS A 95 -10.36 15.90 -7.71
N ALA A 96 -10.12 14.85 -6.90
CA ALA A 96 -8.81 14.21 -6.86
C ALA A 96 -8.50 13.50 -8.20
N GLU A 97 -7.27 13.61 -8.64
CA GLU A 97 -6.75 12.91 -9.82
C GLU A 97 -6.19 11.54 -9.38
N ILE A 98 -7.06 10.53 -9.42
CA ILE A 98 -6.71 9.17 -9.04
C ILE A 98 -6.45 8.33 -10.28
N THR A 99 -5.20 7.91 -10.48
CA THR A 99 -4.82 6.98 -11.54
C THR A 99 -4.80 5.56 -11.01
N ALA A 100 -5.66 4.70 -11.55
CA ALA A 100 -5.73 3.28 -11.21
C ALA A 100 -5.00 2.46 -12.29
N ILE A 101 -4.01 1.66 -11.87
CA ILE A 101 -3.22 0.81 -12.79
C ILE A 101 -3.34 -0.64 -12.34
N GLN A 102 -4.07 -1.45 -13.12
CA GLN A 102 -4.17 -2.88 -12.87
C GLN A 102 -2.94 -3.60 -13.43
N GLN A 103 -1.88 -3.68 -12.64
CA GLN A 103 -0.63 -4.30 -13.06
C GLN A 103 0.19 -4.81 -11.88
N ILE A 104 0.95 -5.90 -12.10
CA ILE A 104 2.00 -6.34 -11.17
C ILE A 104 3.24 -5.46 -11.38
N TYR A 105 3.84 -4.99 -10.28
CA TYR A 105 5.19 -4.46 -10.32
C TYR A 105 6.18 -5.62 -10.25
N SER A 106 6.92 -5.83 -11.31
CA SER A 106 7.95 -6.87 -11.43
C SER A 106 9.19 -6.34 -12.17
N ALA A 107 10.22 -7.16 -12.33
CA ALA A 107 11.38 -6.77 -13.11
C ALA A 107 11.03 -6.45 -14.57
N GLU A 108 10.04 -7.15 -15.12
CA GLU A 108 9.59 -7.01 -16.50
C GLU A 108 8.74 -5.74 -16.71
N THR A 109 7.98 -5.33 -15.70
CA THR A 109 7.07 -4.18 -15.79
C THR A 109 7.64 -2.89 -15.18
N ALA A 110 8.71 -2.99 -14.40
CA ALA A 110 9.30 -1.86 -13.66
C ALA A 110 9.65 -0.66 -14.57
N GLY A 111 10.10 -0.91 -15.79
CA GLY A 111 10.43 0.15 -16.77
C GLY A 111 9.23 0.97 -17.27
N GLN A 112 8.00 0.54 -16.98
CA GLN A 112 6.77 1.25 -17.33
C GLN A 112 6.40 2.33 -16.30
N PHE A 113 7.06 2.30 -15.12
CA PHE A 113 6.83 3.25 -14.04
C PHE A 113 8.01 4.21 -13.93
N ASN A 114 7.81 5.46 -14.34
CA ASN A 114 8.79 6.51 -14.11
C ASN A 114 8.65 7.04 -12.68
N LEU A 115 9.42 6.46 -11.74
CA LEU A 115 9.34 6.81 -10.32
C LEU A 115 9.83 8.24 -10.02
N ASP A 116 10.61 8.84 -10.90
CA ASP A 116 11.08 10.24 -10.77
C ASP A 116 9.98 11.28 -11.01
N GLU A 117 8.84 10.88 -11.56
CA GLU A 117 7.66 11.74 -11.70
C GLU A 117 6.88 11.93 -10.39
N TYR A 118 7.21 11.20 -9.34
CA TYR A 118 6.53 11.22 -8.06
C TYR A 118 7.41 11.82 -6.97
N ASP A 119 6.77 12.53 -6.04
CA ASP A 119 7.44 13.01 -4.83
C ASP A 119 7.64 11.89 -3.81
N TYR A 120 6.65 10.97 -3.76
CA TYR A 120 6.67 9.83 -2.83
C TYR A 120 6.29 8.52 -3.52
N VAL A 121 7.04 7.48 -3.17
CA VAL A 121 6.74 6.09 -3.53
C VAL A 121 6.45 5.30 -2.26
N VAL A 122 5.33 4.60 -2.23
CA VAL A 122 4.92 3.72 -1.13
C VAL A 122 4.91 2.28 -1.60
N ASP A 123 5.64 1.43 -0.89
CA ASP A 123 5.66 -0.01 -1.10
C ASP A 123 4.80 -0.72 -0.04
N ALA A 124 3.64 -1.23 -0.44
CA ALA A 124 2.76 -2.09 0.34
C ALA A 124 2.57 -3.48 -0.29
N VAL A 125 3.51 -3.90 -1.15
CA VAL A 125 3.54 -5.21 -1.81
C VAL A 125 3.93 -6.29 -0.80
N ASP A 126 3.35 -7.48 -0.89
CA ASP A 126 3.66 -8.64 -0.03
C ASP A 126 4.59 -9.69 -0.68
N SER A 127 4.80 -9.63 -2.00
CA SER A 127 5.72 -10.50 -2.74
C SER A 127 7.19 -10.18 -2.43
N LEU A 128 7.92 -11.15 -1.90
CA LEU A 128 9.34 -10.99 -1.57
C LEU A 128 10.22 -10.65 -2.79
N LYS A 129 9.90 -11.22 -3.97
CA LYS A 129 10.68 -11.02 -5.21
C LYS A 129 10.50 -9.58 -5.68
N ASP A 130 9.26 -9.18 -5.88
CA ASP A 130 8.90 -7.90 -6.48
C ASP A 130 9.19 -6.73 -5.54
N LYS A 131 9.04 -6.95 -4.23
CA LYS A 131 9.40 -5.98 -3.20
C LYS A 131 10.91 -5.64 -3.20
N VAL A 132 11.79 -6.63 -3.42
CA VAL A 132 13.24 -6.34 -3.57
C VAL A 132 13.48 -5.44 -4.77
N GLN A 133 12.85 -5.75 -5.92
CA GLN A 133 13.00 -4.95 -7.14
C GLN A 133 12.48 -3.53 -6.93
N LEU A 134 11.30 -3.38 -6.31
CA LEU A 134 10.71 -2.07 -6.01
C LEU A 134 11.60 -1.25 -5.07
N ILE A 135 12.13 -1.86 -4.00
CA ILE A 135 13.04 -1.17 -3.06
C ILE A 135 14.28 -0.65 -3.79
N LEU A 136 14.89 -1.46 -4.66
CA LEU A 136 16.09 -1.05 -5.40
C LEU A 136 15.79 0.12 -6.34
N ASN A 137 14.71 0.04 -7.10
CA ASN A 137 14.34 1.08 -8.07
C ASN A 137 13.87 2.37 -7.36
N ALA A 138 13.01 2.27 -6.36
CA ALA A 138 12.51 3.42 -5.62
C ALA A 138 13.62 4.14 -4.85
N THR A 139 14.60 3.41 -4.32
CA THR A 139 15.74 4.05 -3.65
C THR A 139 16.76 4.64 -4.64
N ALA A 140 16.75 4.24 -5.89
CA ALA A 140 17.56 4.85 -6.94
C ALA A 140 16.92 6.10 -7.56
N SER A 141 15.58 6.25 -7.46
CA SER A 141 14.85 7.43 -7.96
C SER A 141 15.03 8.66 -7.05
N SER A 142 14.61 9.83 -7.53
CA SER A 142 14.55 11.07 -6.75
C SER A 142 13.47 11.06 -5.68
N ALA A 143 12.40 10.27 -5.85
CA ALA A 143 11.25 10.21 -4.95
C ALA A 143 11.65 9.79 -3.52
N LYS A 144 10.97 10.32 -2.50
CA LYS A 144 11.07 9.78 -1.13
C LYS A 144 10.33 8.45 -1.06
N PHE A 145 10.94 7.48 -0.38
CA PHE A 145 10.45 6.11 -0.35
C PHE A 145 10.10 5.64 1.05
N TYR A 146 8.88 5.11 1.22
CA TYR A 146 8.40 4.48 2.44
C TYR A 146 7.89 3.05 2.16
N CYS A 147 8.15 2.14 3.09
CA CYS A 147 7.87 0.72 2.90
C CYS A 147 7.05 0.16 4.06
N SER A 148 5.99 -0.58 3.76
CA SER A 148 5.35 -1.47 4.72
C SER A 148 6.06 -2.80 4.73
N LEU A 149 6.41 -3.31 5.91
CA LEU A 149 6.79 -4.70 6.08
C LEU A 149 5.58 -5.59 6.41
N GLY A 150 5.81 -6.79 6.94
CA GLY A 150 4.74 -7.76 7.18
C GLY A 150 3.72 -7.31 8.24
N ALA A 151 2.46 -7.13 7.85
CA ALA A 151 1.33 -6.77 8.71
C ALA A 151 0.44 -7.96 9.12
N ALA A 152 0.79 -9.17 8.72
CA ALA A 152 0.09 -10.40 9.09
C ALA A 152 0.62 -11.01 10.40
N LEU A 153 -0.18 -11.90 11.03
CA LEU A 153 0.14 -12.61 12.27
C LEU A 153 0.33 -11.66 13.48
N LYS A 154 -0.49 -10.62 13.56
CA LYS A 154 -0.42 -9.55 14.56
C LYS A 154 -1.82 -9.18 15.04
N VAL A 155 -1.89 -8.81 16.31
CA VAL A 155 -3.13 -8.37 16.98
C VAL A 155 -2.91 -7.12 17.82
N ASN A 156 -1.71 -6.94 18.40
CA ASN A 156 -1.45 -5.79 19.27
C ASN A 156 -1.09 -4.53 18.46
N PRO A 157 -1.99 -3.53 18.37
CA PRO A 157 -1.76 -2.31 17.59
C PRO A 157 -0.63 -1.43 18.15
N LEU A 158 -0.32 -1.57 19.45
CA LEU A 158 0.71 -0.76 20.10
C LEU A 158 2.14 -1.19 19.77
N LYS A 159 2.30 -2.30 19.06
CA LYS A 159 3.61 -2.79 18.59
C LYS A 159 4.00 -2.29 17.20
N VAL A 160 3.12 -1.53 16.54
CA VAL A 160 3.45 -0.91 15.25
C VAL A 160 4.51 0.16 15.46
N GLN A 161 5.59 0.06 14.71
CA GLN A 161 6.80 0.87 14.84
C GLN A 161 7.27 1.38 13.49
N VAL A 162 8.11 2.42 13.52
CA VAL A 162 8.81 2.96 12.36
C VAL A 162 10.31 2.91 12.61
N ALA A 163 11.07 2.34 11.67
CA ALA A 163 12.53 2.35 11.72
C ALA A 163 13.13 2.36 10.31
N GLU A 164 14.40 2.79 10.25
CA GLU A 164 15.20 2.61 9.03
C GLU A 164 15.37 1.11 8.73
N PHE A 165 15.33 0.74 7.46
CA PHE A 165 15.26 -0.65 6.98
C PHE A 165 16.29 -1.60 7.62
N TRP A 166 17.55 -1.17 7.76
CA TRP A 166 18.60 -2.00 8.37
C TRP A 166 18.50 -2.09 9.89
N LYS A 167 17.74 -1.18 10.52
CA LYS A 167 17.50 -1.17 11.97
C LYS A 167 16.27 -1.97 12.40
N VAL A 168 15.41 -2.38 11.45
CA VAL A 168 14.23 -3.21 11.74
C VAL A 168 14.64 -4.51 12.43
N ARG A 169 13.96 -4.86 13.51
CA ARG A 169 14.14 -6.11 14.27
C ARG A 169 12.79 -6.82 14.44
N GLY A 170 12.82 -8.14 14.63
CA GLY A 170 11.62 -8.93 14.90
C GLY A 170 10.69 -9.22 13.72
N CYS A 171 10.83 -8.53 12.57
CA CYS A 171 9.96 -8.73 11.41
C CYS A 171 10.54 -9.79 10.46
N PRO A 172 9.86 -10.95 10.24
CA PRO A 172 10.33 -12.02 9.35
C PRO A 172 10.52 -11.56 7.90
N LEU A 173 9.57 -10.76 7.36
CA LEU A 173 9.68 -10.24 5.99
C LEU A 173 10.90 -9.32 5.84
N GLY A 174 11.13 -8.41 6.79
CA GLY A 174 12.30 -7.54 6.79
C GLY A 174 13.61 -8.32 6.86
N ALA A 175 13.66 -9.39 7.67
CA ALA A 175 14.80 -10.28 7.75
C ALA A 175 15.06 -11.03 6.42
N ALA A 176 13.99 -11.55 5.77
CA ALA A 176 14.06 -12.24 4.49
C ALA A 176 14.56 -11.31 3.37
N LEU A 177 14.04 -10.07 3.30
CA LEU A 177 14.48 -9.05 2.35
C LEU A 177 15.98 -8.77 2.49
N ARG A 178 16.45 -8.46 3.70
CA ARG A 178 17.88 -8.20 3.97
C ARG A 178 18.76 -9.41 3.61
N LYS A 179 18.30 -10.63 3.94
CA LYS A 179 19.03 -11.86 3.59
C LYS A 179 19.14 -12.04 2.07
N LYS A 180 18.01 -11.79 1.34
CA LYS A 180 17.99 -11.90 -0.13
C LYS A 180 18.91 -10.87 -0.78
N MET A 181 18.85 -9.61 -0.36
CA MET A 181 19.72 -8.53 -0.85
C MET A 181 21.20 -8.82 -0.59
N LYS A 182 21.57 -9.24 0.63
CA LYS A 182 22.95 -9.62 0.96
C LYS A 182 23.49 -10.76 0.10
N ARG A 183 22.65 -11.80 -0.16
CA ARG A 183 23.05 -12.93 -1.01
C ARG A 183 23.24 -12.53 -2.47
N ALA A 184 22.44 -11.58 -2.96
CA ALA A 184 22.53 -11.05 -4.32
C ALA A 184 23.60 -9.96 -4.48
N GLY A 185 24.20 -9.48 -3.39
CA GLY A 185 25.12 -8.33 -3.43
C GLY A 185 24.47 -7.02 -3.83
N THR A 186 23.12 -6.90 -3.71
CA THR A 186 22.35 -5.73 -4.12
C THR A 186 21.84 -4.97 -2.90
N TYR A 187 21.96 -3.64 -2.92
CA TYR A 187 21.61 -2.80 -1.78
C TYR A 187 20.82 -1.56 -2.21
N PRO A 188 19.91 -1.06 -1.34
CA PRO A 188 19.23 0.21 -1.58
C PRO A 188 20.23 1.34 -1.72
N SER A 189 19.98 2.27 -2.67
CA SER A 189 20.88 3.41 -2.96
C SER A 189 20.78 4.50 -1.90
N LYS A 190 19.68 4.58 -1.15
CA LYS A 190 19.47 5.51 -0.04
C LYS A 190 18.75 4.85 1.13
N LYS A 191 18.89 5.43 2.32
CA LYS A 191 18.16 5.01 3.52
C LYS A 191 16.67 5.31 3.35
N PHE A 192 15.81 4.46 3.91
CA PHE A 192 14.37 4.66 3.91
C PHE A 192 13.72 4.09 5.17
N LEU A 193 12.53 4.58 5.48
CA LEU A 193 11.76 4.15 6.65
C LEU A 193 10.80 3.02 6.29
N CYS A 194 10.68 2.09 7.24
CA CYS A 194 9.73 1.00 7.18
C CYS A 194 8.73 1.10 8.33
N VAL A 195 7.46 0.87 8.04
CA VAL A 195 6.46 0.56 9.06
C VAL A 195 6.49 -0.95 9.28
N PHE A 196 6.64 -1.38 10.51
CA PHE A 196 6.76 -2.78 10.89
C PHE A 196 6.23 -3.02 12.30
N ASP A 197 6.21 -4.29 12.68
CA ASP A 197 5.83 -4.75 14.01
C ASP A 197 6.58 -6.06 14.28
N ASP A 198 7.05 -6.26 15.48
CA ASP A 198 7.84 -7.42 15.91
C ASP A 198 7.00 -8.59 16.42
N GLU A 199 5.68 -8.42 16.54
CA GLU A 199 4.79 -9.52 16.92
C GLU A 199 4.69 -10.54 15.78
N VAL A 200 4.82 -11.82 16.11
CA VAL A 200 4.62 -12.94 15.20
C VAL A 200 3.83 -14.03 15.91
N LEU A 201 2.52 -14.03 15.71
CA LEU A 201 1.62 -15.02 16.29
C LEU A 201 1.46 -16.23 15.36
N PRO A 202 1.26 -17.43 15.87
CA PRO A 202 0.87 -18.57 15.04
C PRO A 202 -0.56 -18.41 14.53
N ASN A 203 -0.86 -18.91 13.33
CA ASN A 203 -2.24 -19.14 12.94
C ASN A 203 -2.90 -20.14 13.90
N ARG A 204 -4.00 -19.78 14.54
CA ARG A 204 -4.76 -20.66 15.44
C ARG A 204 -5.91 -21.40 14.76
N GLY A 205 -6.33 -20.91 13.59
CA GLY A 205 -7.37 -21.51 12.76
C GLY A 205 -6.80 -22.07 11.46
N HIS A 206 -7.65 -22.80 10.73
CA HIS A 206 -7.34 -23.35 9.42
C HIS A 206 -8.18 -22.65 8.35
N CYS A 207 -7.56 -22.28 7.23
CA CYS A 207 -8.30 -21.78 6.06
C CYS A 207 -8.93 -22.96 5.33
N GLN A 208 -10.26 -23.01 5.30
CA GLN A 208 -11.01 -24.14 4.69
C GLN A 208 -11.49 -23.85 3.27
N SER A 209 -11.45 -22.60 2.81
CA SER A 209 -12.09 -22.20 1.55
C SER A 209 -11.14 -21.53 0.55
N CYS A 210 -10.18 -20.75 1.00
CA CYS A 210 -9.30 -20.00 0.10
C CYS A 210 -8.28 -20.95 -0.57
N GLY A 211 -8.22 -20.90 -1.91
CA GLY A 211 -7.34 -21.78 -2.70
C GLY A 211 -7.86 -23.22 -2.90
N THR A 212 -9.09 -23.51 -2.50
CA THR A 212 -9.75 -24.82 -2.67
C THR A 212 -10.95 -24.71 -3.59
N GLU A 213 -11.58 -25.86 -3.95
CA GLU A 213 -12.84 -25.92 -4.71
C GLU A 213 -14.01 -25.21 -4.02
N LYS A 214 -13.93 -25.05 -2.69
CA LYS A 214 -14.91 -24.30 -1.87
C LYS A 214 -14.70 -22.79 -1.89
N CYS A 215 -13.81 -22.28 -2.72
CA CYS A 215 -13.55 -20.85 -2.84
C CYS A 215 -14.80 -20.12 -3.34
N LEU A 216 -15.21 -19.05 -2.63
CA LEU A 216 -16.37 -18.21 -2.95
C LEU A 216 -16.03 -17.02 -3.88
N CYS A 217 -14.78 -16.91 -4.32
CA CYS A 217 -14.38 -15.88 -5.27
C CYS A 217 -14.97 -16.16 -6.66
N PRO A 218 -15.30 -15.14 -7.45
CA PRO A 218 -15.66 -15.31 -8.83
C PRO A 218 -14.56 -16.08 -9.57
N LYS A 219 -14.95 -17.18 -10.21
CA LYS A 219 -14.06 -18.03 -11.00
C LYS A 219 -14.37 -17.82 -12.47
N SER A 220 -13.38 -17.89 -13.34
CA SER A 220 -13.63 -18.09 -14.76
C SER A 220 -14.24 -19.49 -15.00
N GLN A 221 -14.83 -19.72 -16.16
CA GLN A 221 -15.41 -21.02 -16.52
C GLN A 221 -14.38 -22.16 -16.47
N ASP A 222 -13.08 -21.85 -16.62
CA ASP A 222 -11.98 -22.82 -16.73
C ASP A 222 -11.09 -22.91 -15.46
N GLY A 223 -11.46 -22.28 -14.35
CA GLY A 223 -10.65 -22.36 -13.11
C GLY A 223 -10.77 -21.16 -12.18
N PRO A 224 -9.95 -21.10 -11.12
CA PRO A 224 -9.96 -19.98 -10.21
C PRO A 224 -9.38 -18.74 -10.90
N GLY A 225 -10.22 -17.75 -11.22
CA GLY A 225 -9.82 -16.44 -11.69
C GLY A 225 -10.21 -16.12 -13.14
N ASP A 226 -9.77 -14.98 -13.64
CA ASP A 226 -10.05 -14.49 -14.98
C ASP A 226 -8.80 -14.72 -15.87
N PRO A 227 -8.89 -15.66 -16.87
CA PRO A 227 -7.74 -15.97 -17.74
C PRO A 227 -7.34 -14.81 -18.65
N SER A 228 -8.18 -13.78 -18.81
CA SER A 228 -7.83 -12.56 -19.54
C SER A 228 -6.81 -11.68 -18.79
N LEU A 229 -6.60 -11.94 -17.49
CA LEU A 229 -5.66 -11.22 -16.65
C LEU A 229 -4.31 -11.94 -16.62
N LEU A 230 -3.51 -11.78 -17.66
CA LEU A 230 -2.20 -12.40 -17.84
C LEU A 230 -1.21 -12.13 -16.70
N ASN A 231 -1.43 -11.09 -15.89
CA ASN A 231 -0.56 -10.65 -14.80
C ASN A 231 -1.18 -10.83 -13.40
N HIS A 232 -2.15 -11.73 -13.26
CA HIS A 232 -2.84 -11.94 -12.00
C HIS A 232 -2.17 -13.02 -11.15
N GLU A 233 -1.88 -12.73 -9.87
CA GLU A 233 -1.48 -13.73 -8.90
C GLU A 233 -2.70 -14.50 -8.37
N TRP A 234 -2.77 -15.78 -8.68
CA TRP A 234 -3.85 -16.67 -8.24
C TRP A 234 -3.70 -17.07 -6.76
N CYS A 235 -4.82 -17.25 -6.06
CA CYS A 235 -4.82 -17.75 -4.68
C CYS A 235 -4.07 -19.08 -4.52
N SER A 236 -4.00 -19.90 -5.55
CA SER A 236 -3.30 -21.19 -5.57
C SER A 236 -1.77 -21.05 -5.53
N SER A 237 -1.21 -19.88 -5.82
CA SER A 237 0.24 -19.65 -5.80
C SER A 237 0.81 -19.35 -4.41
N LYS A 238 -0.03 -19.07 -3.42
CA LYS A 238 0.41 -18.74 -2.05
C LYS A 238 0.68 -20.01 -1.25
N ALA A 239 1.96 -20.27 -0.94
CA ALA A 239 2.40 -21.41 -0.13
C ALA A 239 1.81 -21.41 1.30
N GLN A 240 1.46 -20.25 1.84
CA GLN A 240 0.85 -20.09 3.16
C GLN A 240 -0.05 -18.85 3.21
N ILE A 241 -1.25 -19.02 3.78
CA ILE A 241 -2.18 -17.93 4.07
C ILE A 241 -2.02 -17.56 5.54
N ASN A 242 -1.59 -16.33 5.80
CA ASN A 242 -1.42 -15.79 7.14
C ASN A 242 -2.65 -15.02 7.59
N GLY A 243 -3.09 -15.26 8.84
CA GLY A 243 -4.17 -14.52 9.48
C GLY A 243 -3.82 -13.04 9.63
N THR A 244 -4.82 -12.18 9.43
CA THR A 244 -4.69 -10.72 9.54
C THR A 244 -5.95 -10.12 10.13
N THR A 245 -5.79 -8.94 10.74
CA THR A 245 -6.88 -8.15 11.32
C THR A 245 -6.92 -6.77 10.69
N ALA A 246 -8.11 -6.18 10.58
CA ALA A 246 -8.30 -4.87 9.94
C ALA A 246 -7.54 -3.75 10.66
N HIS A 247 -7.63 -3.69 12.00
CA HIS A 247 -7.03 -2.61 12.76
C HIS A 247 -5.51 -2.54 12.61
N VAL A 248 -4.80 -3.69 12.59
CA VAL A 248 -3.34 -3.69 12.41
C VAL A 248 -2.97 -3.20 11.01
N THR A 249 -3.61 -3.76 9.99
CA THR A 249 -3.32 -3.34 8.60
C THR A 249 -3.68 -1.88 8.36
N ALA A 250 -4.77 -1.38 8.96
CA ALA A 250 -5.16 0.02 8.88
C ALA A 250 -4.15 0.94 9.57
N ILE A 251 -3.65 0.58 10.76
CA ILE A 251 -2.62 1.36 11.46
C ILE A 251 -1.33 1.43 10.64
N PHE A 252 -0.90 0.33 10.02
CA PHE A 252 0.24 0.36 9.10
C PHE A 252 0.01 1.36 7.96
N GLY A 253 -1.17 1.32 7.31
CA GLY A 253 -1.52 2.23 6.23
C GLY A 253 -1.60 3.68 6.67
N MET A 254 -2.26 3.95 7.79
CA MET A 254 -2.37 5.29 8.39
C MET A 254 -1.02 5.82 8.86
N THR A 255 -0.14 4.97 9.36
CA THR A 255 1.24 5.37 9.72
C THR A 255 2.02 5.80 8.47
N LEU A 256 1.91 5.06 7.35
CA LEU A 256 2.55 5.44 6.09
C LEU A 256 2.05 6.80 5.58
N SER A 257 0.74 7.02 5.55
CA SER A 257 0.18 8.31 5.16
C SER A 257 0.62 9.42 6.12
N GLY A 258 0.63 9.15 7.42
CA GLY A 258 1.11 10.09 8.45
C GLY A 258 2.57 10.48 8.28
N LEU A 259 3.45 9.54 7.90
CA LEU A 259 4.86 9.84 7.60
C LEU A 259 5.01 10.80 6.42
N ILE A 260 4.25 10.60 5.36
CA ILE A 260 4.25 11.49 4.18
C ILE A 260 3.76 12.88 4.54
N ILE A 261 2.61 12.96 5.23
CA ILE A 261 2.02 14.24 5.64
C ILE A 261 2.95 15.01 6.58
N ASN A 262 3.54 14.32 7.56
CA ASN A 262 4.48 14.92 8.49
C ASN A 262 5.75 15.43 7.79
N ASP A 263 6.25 14.69 6.80
CA ASP A 263 7.43 15.10 6.02
C ASP A 263 7.13 16.34 5.17
N ILE A 264 5.95 16.42 4.55
CA ILE A 264 5.51 17.62 3.81
C ILE A 264 5.34 18.79 4.77
N PHE A 265 4.67 18.58 5.92
CA PHE A 265 4.50 19.59 6.94
C PHE A 265 5.84 20.18 7.41
N THR A 266 6.75 19.30 7.85
CA THR A 266 8.05 19.75 8.38
C THR A 266 8.93 20.41 7.33
N SER A 267 8.89 19.93 6.08
CA SER A 267 9.63 20.53 4.97
C SER A 267 9.08 21.91 4.58
N THR A 268 7.76 22.12 4.65
CA THR A 268 7.12 23.38 4.30
C THR A 268 7.37 24.45 5.37
N ILE A 269 7.24 24.12 6.66
CA ILE A 269 7.45 25.10 7.75
C ILE A 269 8.93 25.33 8.04
N GLY A 270 9.81 24.32 7.84
CA GLY A 270 11.24 24.43 8.09
C GLY A 270 11.99 25.30 7.06
N ASN A 271 11.36 25.63 5.94
CA ASN A 271 11.87 26.52 4.91
C ASN A 271 11.47 28.01 5.13
N LYS A 272 10.78 28.30 6.23
CA LYS A 272 10.46 29.67 6.68
C LYS A 272 11.41 30.10 7.80
#